data_d928e38267a2f37c303791786d2d7b88
#
_entry.id   d928e38267a2f37c303791786d2d7b88
#
_cell.length_a   1.000
_cell.length_b   1.000
_cell.length_c   1.000
_cell.angle_alpha   90.00
_cell.angle_beta   90.00
_cell.angle_gamma   90.00
#
_symmetry.space_group_name_H-M   'P 1'
#
loop_
_entity.id
_entity.type
_entity.pdbx_description
1 polymer ?
#
loop_
_entity_poly.entity_id
_entity_poly.type
_entity_poly.pdbx_seq_one_letter_code
_entity_poly.pdbx_strand_id
1 'polypeptide(L)'
;GYVYDARMKAHSTLAEEEHPEKPDRISSIFQTLVAHACIPRMHQIYSREATRAEIELIHDSALWDQYEANMTLPLAQLKKLSHDLELSSSLYLNHASTFCARLSCGSVVEMCSAVASGRVQNGFAIVRPPGHHAEPGAGFGFCLYNNVAVSTRVLLDRPLGAPDRVERVMILDWDVHHGNGTQRAFWDNKQVLYISLHRYENGTFYPGTTFGNYDQVGGESARGTSVNVPWPCSGMDDGDYLHAFQHCIMPIAYEFAPDLVIVSAGFDAAQDDMLGGCHVSPAGYAHMTHQLMALAQGNLVVALEGGYTLDAISRSALAVVRTLLGDPLPPLPRGTACSLAAADTVRRVIRAQAPYWASLRTALEYGPSVVPTSLAASTLSAATTDAVHSAALTHVTDSVTDAAAAQMSTTPSAASVACIPTPELLLDARAARLWKRHQLLPIPTHAGLQRNQALCSSSLMLPTTQTLVIFVHDLANLHKD
;
A
#
# COMPACT_ATOMS: atom_id res chain seq x y z
N GLY A 1 -4.75 -0.65 19.44
CA GLY A 1 -5.03 -2.09 19.32
C GLY A 1 -4.06 -2.83 18.42
N TYR A 2 -3.97 -4.15 18.58
CA TYR A 2 -3.30 -5.00 17.60
C TYR A 2 -4.05 -6.32 17.40
N VAL A 3 -3.99 -6.87 16.18
CA VAL A 3 -4.39 -8.24 15.86
C VAL A 3 -3.17 -8.99 15.34
N TYR A 4 -2.94 -10.18 15.87
CA TYR A 4 -1.97 -11.14 15.36
C TYR A 4 -2.45 -12.54 15.69
N ASP A 5 -2.46 -13.44 14.71
CA ASP A 5 -2.81 -14.84 14.93
C ASP A 5 -1.87 -15.76 14.15
N ALA A 6 -1.11 -16.57 14.89
CA ALA A 6 -0.13 -17.48 14.32
C ALA A 6 -0.75 -18.54 13.38
N ARG A 7 -2.07 -18.83 13.50
CA ARG A 7 -2.76 -19.77 12.61
C ARG A 7 -2.74 -19.32 11.15
N MET A 8 -2.65 -18.02 10.89
CA MET A 8 -2.50 -17.48 9.52
C MET A 8 -1.19 -17.93 8.85
N LYS A 9 -0.21 -18.44 9.61
CA LYS A 9 1.02 -19.03 9.07
C LYS A 9 0.79 -20.34 8.32
N ALA A 10 -0.36 -20.99 8.52
CA ALA A 10 -0.72 -22.22 7.82
C ALA A 10 -0.93 -22.02 6.31
N HIS A 11 -1.19 -20.79 5.85
CA HIS A 11 -1.17 -20.46 4.43
C HIS A 11 0.30 -20.40 3.96
N SER A 12 0.70 -21.37 3.14
CA SER A 12 2.06 -21.48 2.61
C SER A 12 2.05 -22.16 1.25
N THR A 13 3.04 -21.86 0.42
CA THR A 13 3.17 -22.50 -0.89
C THR A 13 3.33 -24.03 -0.76
N LEU A 14 2.80 -24.75 -1.75
CA LEU A 14 3.04 -26.20 -1.92
C LEU A 14 4.20 -26.47 -2.90
N ALA A 15 4.79 -25.41 -3.48
CA ALA A 15 5.96 -25.50 -4.33
C ALA A 15 7.23 -25.70 -3.48
N GLU A 16 8.27 -26.29 -4.09
CA GLU A 16 9.59 -26.45 -3.47
C GLU A 16 10.36 -25.12 -3.37
N GLU A 17 9.98 -24.13 -4.22
CA GLU A 17 10.59 -22.82 -4.25
C GLU A 17 9.98 -21.90 -3.18
N GLU A 18 10.83 -21.07 -2.55
CA GLU A 18 10.37 -20.05 -1.63
C GLU A 18 9.51 -19.00 -2.37
N HIS A 19 8.37 -18.66 -1.76
CA HIS A 19 7.47 -17.64 -2.24
C HIS A 19 7.72 -16.32 -1.48
N PRO A 20 7.69 -15.14 -2.14
CA PRO A 20 7.89 -13.85 -1.46
C PRO A 20 6.81 -13.58 -0.40
N GLU A 21 5.54 -13.86 -0.68
CA GLU A 21 4.48 -13.85 0.31
C GLU A 21 4.56 -15.15 1.13
N LYS A 22 5.11 -15.08 2.33
CA LYS A 22 5.43 -16.22 3.19
C LYS A 22 5.01 -16.00 4.65
N PRO A 23 4.82 -17.10 5.41
CA PRO A 23 4.38 -17.04 6.81
C PRO A 23 5.24 -16.17 7.72
N ASP A 24 6.52 -16.04 7.41
CA ASP A 24 7.46 -15.28 8.24
C ASP A 24 7.23 -13.78 8.23
N ARG A 25 6.50 -13.24 7.25
CA ARG A 25 6.15 -11.83 7.18
C ARG A 25 5.46 -11.36 8.47
N ILE A 26 4.37 -12.01 8.87
CA ILE A 26 3.64 -11.62 10.09
C ILE A 26 4.41 -11.94 11.37
N SER A 27 5.15 -13.04 11.42
CA SER A 27 5.94 -13.37 12.60
C SER A 27 7.12 -12.42 12.82
N SER A 28 7.81 -12.01 11.76
CA SER A 28 8.90 -11.04 11.83
C SER A 28 8.43 -9.67 12.35
N ILE A 29 7.32 -9.16 11.83
CA ILE A 29 6.71 -7.92 12.33
C ILE A 29 6.36 -8.08 13.82
N PHE A 30 5.62 -9.14 14.20
CA PHE A 30 5.19 -9.33 15.59
C PHE A 30 6.36 -9.46 16.56
N GLN A 31 7.38 -10.25 16.21
CA GLN A 31 8.60 -10.41 17.02
C GLN A 31 9.34 -9.08 17.18
N THR A 32 9.42 -8.26 16.13
CA THR A 32 10.03 -6.94 16.20
C THR A 32 9.27 -6.03 17.17
N LEU A 33 7.94 -6.04 17.13
CA LEU A 33 7.12 -5.26 18.08
C LEU A 33 7.28 -5.74 19.52
N VAL A 34 7.43 -7.05 19.75
CA VAL A 34 7.75 -7.63 21.08
C VAL A 34 9.13 -7.17 21.56
N ALA A 35 10.15 -7.30 20.71
CA ALA A 35 11.53 -6.93 21.02
C ALA A 35 11.69 -5.44 21.37
N HIS A 36 10.85 -4.59 20.80
CA HIS A 36 10.84 -3.14 21.05
C HIS A 36 9.80 -2.70 22.07
N ALA A 37 9.26 -3.64 22.87
CA ALA A 37 8.29 -3.37 23.95
C ALA A 37 7.04 -2.58 23.50
N CYS A 38 6.60 -2.72 22.25
CA CYS A 38 5.37 -2.12 21.75
C CYS A 38 4.14 -2.89 22.26
N ILE A 39 4.18 -4.23 22.22
CA ILE A 39 3.04 -5.08 22.56
C ILE A 39 2.46 -4.84 23.95
N PRO A 40 3.25 -4.65 25.05
CA PRO A 40 2.70 -4.33 26.36
C PRO A 40 1.94 -3.00 26.43
N ARG A 41 2.12 -2.11 25.46
CA ARG A 41 1.44 -0.81 25.35
C ARG A 41 0.17 -0.88 24.50
N MET A 42 -0.12 -2.02 23.88
CA MET A 42 -1.22 -2.20 22.95
C MET A 42 -2.29 -3.13 23.54
N HIS A 43 -3.52 -2.95 23.11
CA HIS A 43 -4.64 -3.82 23.46
C HIS A 43 -4.83 -4.88 22.38
N GLN A 44 -4.84 -6.15 22.77
CA GLN A 44 -5.08 -7.26 21.83
C GLN A 44 -6.56 -7.31 21.43
N ILE A 45 -6.81 -7.34 20.14
CA ILE A 45 -8.11 -7.62 19.55
C ILE A 45 -8.08 -9.08 19.07
N TYR A 46 -9.06 -9.88 19.48
CA TYR A 46 -9.10 -11.30 19.13
C TYR A 46 -9.53 -11.54 17.71
N SER A 47 -8.84 -12.45 17.04
CA SER A 47 -9.13 -12.89 15.69
C SER A 47 -10.36 -13.79 15.65
N ARG A 48 -11.16 -13.66 14.61
CA ARG A 48 -12.18 -14.63 14.21
C ARG A 48 -12.18 -14.80 12.69
N GLU A 49 -12.78 -15.85 12.22
CA GLU A 49 -13.05 -15.98 10.79
C GLU A 49 -14.19 -15.02 10.39
N ALA A 50 -14.06 -14.43 9.18
CA ALA A 50 -15.17 -13.73 8.55
C ALA A 50 -16.26 -14.74 8.18
N THR A 51 -17.52 -14.35 8.37
CA THR A 51 -18.65 -15.15 7.97
C THR A 51 -18.90 -15.06 6.46
N ARG A 52 -19.61 -16.05 5.90
CA ARG A 52 -20.04 -16.02 4.51
C ARG A 52 -20.81 -14.74 4.17
N ALA A 53 -21.73 -14.34 5.04
CA ALA A 53 -22.53 -13.13 4.84
C ALA A 53 -21.68 -11.84 4.79
N GLU A 54 -20.58 -11.77 5.57
CA GLU A 54 -19.64 -10.65 5.52
C GLU A 54 -18.84 -10.65 4.22
N ILE A 55 -18.32 -11.80 3.81
CA ILE A 55 -17.54 -11.95 2.57
C ILE A 55 -18.41 -11.60 1.34
N GLU A 56 -19.65 -12.07 1.30
CA GLU A 56 -20.58 -11.85 0.19
C GLU A 56 -21.07 -10.39 0.08
N LEU A 57 -20.75 -9.50 1.02
CA LEU A 57 -20.94 -8.06 0.84
C LEU A 57 -20.07 -7.46 -0.28
N ILE A 58 -18.96 -8.11 -0.61
CA ILE A 58 -18.00 -7.68 -1.62
C ILE A 58 -17.80 -8.74 -2.71
N HIS A 59 -17.75 -10.01 -2.31
CA HIS A 59 -17.39 -11.11 -3.20
C HIS A 59 -18.62 -11.92 -3.61
N ASP A 60 -18.54 -12.48 -4.82
CA ASP A 60 -19.57 -13.37 -5.33
C ASP A 60 -19.68 -14.66 -4.49
N SER A 61 -20.88 -15.15 -4.28
CA SER A 61 -21.12 -16.43 -3.57
C SER A 61 -20.37 -17.61 -4.22
N ALA A 62 -20.22 -17.57 -5.55
CA ALA A 62 -19.48 -18.59 -6.30
C ALA A 62 -18.00 -18.64 -5.90
N LEU A 63 -17.38 -17.50 -5.59
CA LEU A 63 -15.98 -17.45 -5.11
C LEU A 63 -15.84 -18.11 -3.74
N TRP A 64 -16.79 -17.85 -2.83
CA TRP A 64 -16.85 -18.53 -1.53
C TRP A 64 -16.94 -20.04 -1.71
N ASP A 65 -17.92 -20.52 -2.49
CA ASP A 65 -18.15 -21.95 -2.71
C ASP A 65 -16.93 -22.65 -3.33
N GLN A 66 -16.25 -21.97 -4.27
CA GLN A 66 -15.01 -22.46 -4.88
C GLN A 66 -13.89 -22.61 -3.84
N TYR A 67 -13.68 -21.62 -2.99
CA TYR A 67 -12.59 -21.66 -2.00
C TYR A 67 -12.88 -22.69 -0.89
N GLU A 68 -14.13 -22.84 -0.46
CA GLU A 68 -14.51 -23.91 0.47
C GLU A 68 -14.27 -25.30 -0.13
N ALA A 69 -14.62 -25.51 -1.40
CA ALA A 69 -14.35 -26.76 -2.09
C ALA A 69 -12.85 -27.08 -2.19
N ASN A 70 -12.00 -26.07 -2.36
CA ASN A 70 -10.55 -26.26 -2.46
C ASN A 70 -9.91 -26.86 -1.19
N MET A 71 -10.52 -26.63 -0.01
CA MET A 71 -9.99 -27.21 1.25
C MET A 71 -10.11 -28.74 1.31
N THR A 72 -10.96 -29.33 0.50
CA THR A 72 -11.20 -30.79 0.51
C THR A 72 -10.62 -31.50 -0.72
N LEU A 73 -9.98 -30.78 -1.63
CA LEU A 73 -9.37 -31.37 -2.81
C LEU A 73 -8.26 -32.36 -2.45
N PRO A 74 -8.11 -33.48 -3.18
CA PRO A 74 -6.93 -34.32 -3.07
C PRO A 74 -5.65 -33.50 -3.33
N LEU A 75 -4.58 -33.76 -2.56
CA LEU A 75 -3.34 -32.98 -2.62
C LEU A 75 -2.78 -32.80 -4.02
N ALA A 76 -2.85 -33.84 -4.86
CA ALA A 76 -2.34 -33.77 -6.24
C ALA A 76 -3.16 -32.78 -7.10
N GLN A 77 -4.49 -32.74 -6.91
CA GLN A 77 -5.36 -31.79 -7.61
C GLN A 77 -5.13 -30.36 -7.09
N LEU A 78 -5.00 -30.20 -5.77
CA LEU A 78 -4.74 -28.89 -5.16
C LEU A 78 -3.37 -28.33 -5.59
N LYS A 79 -2.32 -29.16 -5.67
CA LYS A 79 -1.01 -28.75 -6.19
C LYS A 79 -1.11 -28.26 -7.63
N LYS A 80 -1.86 -28.97 -8.48
CA LYS A 80 -2.07 -28.55 -9.86
C LYS A 80 -2.84 -27.24 -9.93
N LEU A 81 -3.95 -27.13 -9.20
CA LEU A 81 -4.75 -25.89 -9.13
C LEU A 81 -3.92 -24.71 -8.64
N SER A 82 -3.15 -24.89 -7.57
CA SER A 82 -2.27 -23.85 -7.03
C SER A 82 -1.21 -23.41 -8.04
N HIS A 83 -0.62 -24.34 -8.78
CA HIS A 83 0.33 -24.03 -9.86
C HIS A 83 -0.34 -23.25 -11.02
N ASP A 84 -1.52 -23.68 -11.45
CA ASP A 84 -2.26 -23.01 -12.51
C ASP A 84 -2.68 -21.58 -12.12
N LEU A 85 -3.11 -21.39 -10.87
CA LEU A 85 -3.45 -20.09 -10.31
C LEU A 85 -2.22 -19.18 -10.12
N GLU A 86 -1.08 -19.74 -9.73
CA GLU A 86 0.17 -19.00 -9.62
C GLU A 86 0.57 -18.41 -10.97
N LEU A 87 0.40 -19.18 -12.05
CA LEU A 87 0.72 -18.73 -13.39
C LEU A 87 -0.30 -17.73 -13.96
N SER A 88 -1.58 -17.85 -13.62
CA SER A 88 -2.65 -17.06 -14.23
C SER A 88 -3.03 -15.82 -13.43
N SER A 89 -2.88 -15.85 -12.12
CA SER A 89 -3.42 -14.84 -11.20
C SER A 89 -2.45 -14.46 -10.08
N SER A 90 -1.22 -14.96 -10.11
CA SER A 90 -0.25 -14.77 -9.03
C SER A 90 -0.83 -15.17 -7.66
N LEU A 91 -1.46 -16.35 -7.58
CA LEU A 91 -2.14 -16.83 -6.40
C LEU A 91 -1.80 -18.30 -6.13
N TYR A 92 -1.26 -18.60 -4.96
CA TYR A 92 -1.04 -19.98 -4.53
C TYR A 92 -2.05 -20.41 -3.47
N LEU A 93 -2.29 -21.71 -3.38
CA LEU A 93 -3.24 -22.31 -2.44
C LEU A 93 -2.64 -23.55 -1.77
N ASN A 94 -3.07 -23.76 -0.53
CA ASN A 94 -2.99 -25.03 0.17
C ASN A 94 -4.32 -25.32 0.91
N HIS A 95 -4.44 -26.44 1.62
CA HIS A 95 -5.67 -26.78 2.32
C HIS A 95 -6.08 -25.80 3.43
N ALA A 96 -5.15 -24.99 3.94
CA ALA A 96 -5.42 -24.01 4.99
C ALA A 96 -5.67 -22.59 4.43
N SER A 97 -5.49 -22.37 3.13
CA SER A 97 -5.52 -21.02 2.54
C SER A 97 -6.85 -20.32 2.75
N THR A 98 -7.95 -21.00 2.51
CA THR A 98 -9.31 -20.44 2.70
C THR A 98 -9.58 -20.09 4.17
N PHE A 99 -9.22 -21.00 5.08
CA PHE A 99 -9.32 -20.73 6.53
C PHE A 99 -8.50 -19.49 6.91
N CYS A 100 -7.23 -19.40 6.47
CA CYS A 100 -6.37 -18.25 6.76
C CYS A 100 -6.92 -16.95 6.15
N ALA A 101 -7.49 -17.00 4.95
CA ALA A 101 -8.11 -15.85 4.30
C ALA A 101 -9.34 -15.35 5.08
N ARG A 102 -10.22 -16.25 5.54
CA ARG A 102 -11.34 -15.88 6.40
C ARG A 102 -10.86 -15.31 7.73
N LEU A 103 -9.82 -15.90 8.32
CA LEU A 103 -9.25 -15.42 9.57
C LEU A 103 -8.61 -14.04 9.42
N SER A 104 -7.88 -13.80 8.32
CA SER A 104 -7.33 -12.49 7.96
C SER A 104 -8.43 -11.44 7.84
N CYS A 105 -9.43 -11.73 7.01
CA CYS A 105 -10.55 -10.82 6.75
C CYS A 105 -11.33 -10.51 8.04
N GLY A 106 -11.75 -11.54 8.81
CA GLY A 106 -12.49 -11.36 10.06
C GLY A 106 -11.69 -10.61 11.13
N SER A 107 -10.35 -10.76 11.14
CA SER A 107 -9.48 -10.01 12.02
C SER A 107 -9.44 -8.51 11.71
N VAL A 108 -9.48 -8.14 10.42
CA VAL A 108 -9.57 -6.73 10.01
C VAL A 108 -10.95 -6.16 10.35
N VAL A 109 -12.03 -6.94 10.17
CA VAL A 109 -13.39 -6.55 10.62
C VAL A 109 -13.40 -6.24 12.12
N GLU A 110 -12.83 -7.13 12.95
CA GLU A 110 -12.78 -6.92 14.40
C GLU A 110 -11.94 -5.70 14.81
N MET A 111 -10.81 -5.45 14.11
CA MET A 111 -10.00 -4.26 14.36
C MET A 111 -10.77 -2.99 13.99
N CYS A 112 -11.39 -2.95 12.82
CA CYS A 112 -12.19 -1.80 12.38
C CYS A 112 -13.37 -1.54 13.32
N SER A 113 -14.09 -2.59 13.75
CA SER A 113 -15.17 -2.48 14.74
C SER A 113 -14.68 -1.98 16.09
N ALA A 114 -13.49 -2.43 16.54
CA ALA A 114 -12.91 -1.98 17.80
C ALA A 114 -12.53 -0.49 17.78
N VAL A 115 -12.03 0.01 16.66
CA VAL A 115 -11.70 1.43 16.50
C VAL A 115 -12.99 2.26 16.34
N ALA A 116 -13.89 1.87 15.45
CA ALA A 116 -15.12 2.61 15.20
C ALA A 116 -16.03 2.71 16.43
N SER A 117 -16.05 1.68 17.29
CA SER A 117 -16.78 1.71 18.58
C SER A 117 -16.05 2.40 19.73
N GLY A 118 -14.83 2.91 19.52
CA GLY A 118 -14.02 3.55 20.55
C GLY A 118 -13.44 2.61 21.60
N ARG A 119 -13.45 1.28 21.37
CA ARG A 119 -12.75 0.33 22.27
C ARG A 119 -11.24 0.54 22.28
N VAL A 120 -10.69 0.94 21.17
CA VAL A 120 -9.30 1.41 21.00
C VAL A 120 -9.30 2.63 20.07
N GLN A 121 -8.36 3.54 20.24
CA GLN A 121 -8.27 4.76 19.42
C GLN A 121 -7.82 4.46 17.99
N ASN A 122 -6.84 3.58 17.84
CA ASN A 122 -6.27 3.15 16.57
C ASN A 122 -5.75 1.72 16.68
N GLY A 123 -5.35 1.12 15.57
CA GLY A 123 -4.85 -0.24 15.64
C GLY A 123 -4.10 -0.72 14.41
N PHE A 124 -3.35 -1.81 14.60
CA PHE A 124 -2.62 -2.49 13.53
C PHE A 124 -3.02 -3.97 13.43
N ALA A 125 -3.58 -4.35 12.29
CA ALA A 125 -3.91 -5.73 11.95
C ALA A 125 -2.74 -6.37 11.20
N ILE A 126 -1.99 -7.24 11.91
CA ILE A 126 -0.85 -8.00 11.38
C ILE A 126 -1.40 -9.30 10.80
N VAL A 127 -1.92 -9.23 9.58
CA VAL A 127 -2.71 -10.30 8.96
C VAL A 127 -2.10 -10.79 7.65
N ARG A 128 -2.43 -12.01 7.24
CA ARG A 128 -2.18 -12.63 5.93
C ARG A 128 -3.15 -13.78 5.67
N PRO A 129 -3.45 -14.09 4.38
CA PRO A 129 -3.01 -13.42 3.16
C PRO A 129 -3.49 -11.97 3.06
N PRO A 130 -2.86 -11.15 2.18
CA PRO A 130 -3.30 -9.80 1.89
C PRO A 130 -4.64 -9.77 1.14
N GLY A 131 -5.18 -8.57 0.85
CA GLY A 131 -6.53 -8.46 0.33
C GLY A 131 -6.75 -7.52 -0.85
N HIS A 132 -5.98 -6.46 -1.03
CA HIS A 132 -6.34 -5.32 -1.86
C HIS A 132 -6.47 -5.61 -3.38
N HIS A 133 -5.89 -6.72 -3.87
CA HIS A 133 -6.04 -7.15 -5.26
C HIS A 133 -7.26 -8.03 -5.51
N ALA A 134 -7.87 -8.64 -4.46
CA ALA A 134 -9.01 -9.54 -4.63
C ALA A 134 -10.23 -8.77 -5.15
N GLU A 135 -10.72 -9.19 -6.32
CA GLU A 135 -11.90 -8.65 -6.99
C GLU A 135 -13.17 -9.44 -6.59
N PRO A 136 -14.39 -8.96 -6.90
CA PRO A 136 -15.62 -9.64 -6.49
C PRO A 136 -15.69 -11.12 -6.85
N GLY A 137 -15.27 -11.50 -8.06
CA GLY A 137 -15.38 -12.87 -8.56
C GLY A 137 -14.08 -13.67 -8.56
N ALA A 138 -12.94 -13.10 -8.13
CA ALA A 138 -11.64 -13.79 -8.22
C ALA A 138 -10.59 -13.20 -7.28
N GLY A 139 -9.69 -14.07 -6.78
CA GLY A 139 -8.48 -13.66 -6.09
C GLY A 139 -7.34 -13.40 -7.08
N PHE A 140 -6.50 -12.43 -6.74
CA PHE A 140 -5.32 -12.03 -7.53
C PHE A 140 -4.19 -11.56 -6.61
N GLY A 141 -2.95 -11.59 -7.10
CA GLY A 141 -1.81 -10.93 -6.44
C GLY A 141 -1.68 -11.32 -4.98
N PHE A 142 -1.64 -12.63 -4.69
CA PHE A 142 -1.57 -13.22 -3.37
C PHE A 142 -2.83 -13.03 -2.49
N CYS A 143 -3.86 -12.32 -2.97
CA CYS A 143 -5.07 -11.96 -2.24
C CYS A 143 -6.22 -12.93 -2.57
N LEU A 144 -6.83 -13.56 -1.54
CA LEU A 144 -8.01 -14.41 -1.71
C LEU A 144 -9.31 -13.62 -1.55
N TYR A 145 -9.47 -12.93 -0.41
CA TYR A 145 -10.58 -12.03 -0.11
C TYR A 145 -10.06 -10.63 0.18
N ASN A 146 -10.82 -9.61 -0.15
CA ASN A 146 -10.43 -8.22 0.11
C ASN A 146 -10.75 -7.84 1.56
N ASN A 147 -9.75 -7.97 2.42
CA ASN A 147 -9.88 -7.78 3.86
C ASN A 147 -10.42 -6.38 4.22
N VAL A 148 -9.88 -5.34 3.59
CA VAL A 148 -10.24 -3.94 3.86
C VAL A 148 -11.60 -3.59 3.27
N ALA A 149 -11.90 -4.05 2.04
CA ALA A 149 -13.19 -3.78 1.43
C ALA A 149 -14.35 -4.45 2.18
N VAL A 150 -14.20 -5.71 2.57
CA VAL A 150 -15.20 -6.43 3.38
C VAL A 150 -15.41 -5.71 4.71
N SER A 151 -14.34 -5.35 5.41
CA SER A 151 -14.43 -4.65 6.70
C SER A 151 -15.15 -3.30 6.57
N THR A 152 -14.82 -2.54 5.53
CA THR A 152 -15.46 -1.25 5.23
C THR A 152 -16.97 -1.44 5.01
N ARG A 153 -17.35 -2.44 4.21
CA ARG A 153 -18.76 -2.70 3.90
C ARG A 153 -19.55 -3.14 5.14
N VAL A 154 -18.93 -4.02 5.95
CA VAL A 154 -19.54 -4.47 7.23
C VAL A 154 -19.89 -3.28 8.13
N LEU A 155 -19.00 -2.29 8.27
CA LEU A 155 -19.22 -1.14 9.14
C LEU A 155 -20.26 -0.16 8.57
N LEU A 156 -20.24 0.07 7.26
CA LEU A 156 -21.21 0.93 6.57
C LEU A 156 -22.63 0.37 6.64
N ASP A 157 -22.77 -0.97 6.61
CA ASP A 157 -24.07 -1.67 6.64
C ASP A 157 -24.58 -1.96 8.06
N ARG A 158 -23.86 -1.56 9.12
CA ARG A 158 -24.33 -1.66 10.49
C ARG A 158 -25.66 -0.93 10.67
N PRO A 159 -26.59 -1.46 11.47
CA PRO A 159 -27.85 -0.79 11.78
C PRO A 159 -27.64 0.60 12.36
N LEU A 160 -28.60 1.50 12.14
CA LEU A 160 -28.59 2.82 12.77
C LEU A 160 -28.53 2.68 14.31
N GLY A 161 -27.57 3.40 14.91
CA GLY A 161 -27.34 3.36 16.36
C GLY A 161 -26.39 2.23 16.81
N ALA A 162 -25.88 1.40 15.94
CA ALA A 162 -24.81 0.48 16.29
C ALA A 162 -23.54 1.27 16.65
N PRO A 163 -22.81 0.89 17.72
CA PRO A 163 -21.68 1.66 18.23
C PRO A 163 -20.48 1.70 17.25
N ASP A 164 -20.42 0.76 16.33
CA ASP A 164 -19.37 0.63 15.30
C ASP A 164 -19.83 1.04 13.89
N ARG A 165 -21.02 1.70 13.78
CA ARG A 165 -21.49 2.21 12.50
C ARG A 165 -20.70 3.45 12.10
N VAL A 166 -20.29 3.51 10.85
CA VAL A 166 -19.68 4.68 10.21
C VAL A 166 -20.46 5.09 8.97
N GLU A 167 -20.37 6.34 8.55
CA GLU A 167 -21.04 6.85 7.35
C GLU A 167 -20.08 7.11 6.19
N ARG A 168 -18.84 7.49 6.50
CA ARG A 168 -17.79 7.79 5.54
C ARG A 168 -16.48 7.14 5.95
N VAL A 169 -15.90 6.37 5.03
CA VAL A 169 -14.61 5.71 5.24
C VAL A 169 -13.61 6.19 4.20
N MET A 170 -12.44 6.59 4.64
CA MET A 170 -11.30 6.78 3.75
C MET A 170 -10.43 5.53 3.79
N ILE A 171 -10.16 4.95 2.63
CA ILE A 171 -9.17 3.89 2.45
C ILE A 171 -7.97 4.50 1.76
N LEU A 172 -6.82 4.53 2.44
CA LEU A 172 -5.54 4.89 1.85
C LEU A 172 -4.73 3.63 1.61
N ASP A 173 -4.33 3.41 0.38
CA ASP A 173 -3.51 2.29 -0.05
C ASP A 173 -2.12 2.81 -0.41
N TRP A 174 -1.12 2.49 0.42
CA TRP A 174 0.27 2.83 0.15
C TRP A 174 1.14 1.61 -0.22
N ASP A 175 0.50 0.44 -0.41
CA ASP A 175 1.15 -0.67 -1.11
C ASP A 175 1.73 -0.17 -2.44
N VAL A 176 2.87 -0.69 -2.84
CA VAL A 176 3.51 -0.25 -4.09
C VAL A 176 2.71 -0.63 -5.32
N HIS A 177 1.78 -1.60 -5.20
CA HIS A 177 0.89 -2.04 -6.26
C HIS A 177 -0.46 -1.33 -6.17
N HIS A 178 -1.10 -1.11 -7.31
CA HIS A 178 -2.46 -0.59 -7.35
C HIS A 178 -3.45 -1.62 -6.78
N GLY A 179 -4.22 -1.24 -5.75
CA GLY A 179 -5.26 -2.08 -5.15
C GLY A 179 -6.53 -2.12 -6.00
N ASN A 180 -6.44 -2.77 -7.16
CA ASN A 180 -7.52 -2.83 -8.15
C ASN A 180 -8.82 -3.41 -7.60
N GLY A 181 -8.75 -4.40 -6.70
CA GLY A 181 -9.90 -5.00 -6.06
C GLY A 181 -10.64 -4.01 -5.15
N THR A 182 -9.92 -3.25 -4.34
CA THR A 182 -10.51 -2.23 -3.46
C THR A 182 -11.14 -1.09 -4.26
N GLN A 183 -10.45 -0.57 -5.29
CA GLN A 183 -11.00 0.46 -6.16
C GLN A 183 -12.28 -0.02 -6.86
N ARG A 184 -12.31 -1.27 -7.35
CA ARG A 184 -13.48 -1.85 -8.01
C ARG A 184 -14.66 -2.02 -7.06
N ALA A 185 -14.41 -2.47 -5.83
CA ALA A 185 -15.44 -2.67 -4.81
C ALA A 185 -16.22 -1.39 -4.49
N PHE A 186 -15.56 -0.22 -4.57
CA PHE A 186 -16.16 1.07 -4.22
C PHE A 186 -16.27 2.06 -5.38
N TRP A 187 -16.15 1.58 -6.62
CA TRP A 187 -16.12 2.42 -7.83
C TRP A 187 -17.28 3.42 -7.93
N ASP A 188 -18.50 3.01 -7.53
CA ASP A 188 -19.72 3.82 -7.55
C ASP A 188 -20.25 4.15 -6.14
N ASN A 189 -19.39 4.08 -5.10
CA ASN A 189 -19.81 4.32 -3.72
C ASN A 189 -19.23 5.63 -3.16
N LYS A 190 -20.08 6.67 -3.03
CA LYS A 190 -19.68 7.99 -2.50
C LYS A 190 -19.38 8.03 -0.99
N GLN A 191 -19.68 6.96 -0.23
CA GLN A 191 -19.36 6.86 1.19
C GLN A 191 -17.90 6.44 1.43
N VAL A 192 -17.22 5.96 0.37
CA VAL A 192 -15.84 5.51 0.47
C VAL A 192 -14.95 6.34 -0.43
N LEU A 193 -13.97 7.01 0.16
CA LEU A 193 -12.87 7.65 -0.56
C LEU A 193 -11.71 6.67 -0.63
N TYR A 194 -11.41 6.16 -1.81
CA TYR A 194 -10.24 5.31 -2.06
C TYR A 194 -9.10 6.13 -2.65
N ILE A 195 -7.94 6.11 -2.01
CA ILE A 195 -6.72 6.79 -2.45
C ILE A 195 -5.60 5.77 -2.54
N SER A 196 -4.93 5.67 -3.69
CA SER A 196 -3.81 4.74 -3.89
C SER A 196 -2.57 5.45 -4.42
N LEU A 197 -1.42 5.21 -3.75
CA LEU A 197 -0.10 5.66 -4.20
C LEU A 197 0.67 4.42 -4.66
N HIS A 198 0.84 4.26 -5.94
CA HIS A 198 1.38 3.02 -6.47
C HIS A 198 2.32 3.24 -7.66
N ARG A 199 3.24 2.35 -7.83
CA ARG A 199 4.06 2.27 -9.02
C ARG A 199 3.20 1.84 -10.20
N TYR A 200 3.28 2.55 -11.32
CA TYR A 200 2.35 2.38 -12.42
C TYR A 200 3.04 2.14 -13.76
N GLU A 201 4.07 2.95 -14.07
CA GLU A 201 4.89 2.83 -15.29
C GLU A 201 4.05 2.75 -16.57
N ASN A 202 3.08 3.66 -16.71
CA ASN A 202 2.12 3.68 -17.83
C ASN A 202 1.27 2.41 -17.95
N GLY A 203 0.97 1.74 -16.84
CA GLY A 203 0.16 0.52 -16.78
C GLY A 203 0.94 -0.75 -17.06
N THR A 204 2.27 -0.73 -17.02
CA THR A 204 3.12 -1.91 -17.21
C THR A 204 3.55 -2.58 -15.92
N PHE A 205 3.51 -1.86 -14.78
CA PHE A 205 3.75 -2.45 -13.49
C PHE A 205 2.51 -3.20 -12.99
N TYR A 206 2.68 -4.27 -12.21
CA TYR A 206 1.55 -5.08 -11.73
C TYR A 206 0.49 -4.21 -11.03
N PRO A 207 -0.81 -4.45 -11.25
CA PRO A 207 -1.49 -5.51 -12.01
C PRO A 207 -1.56 -5.30 -13.53
N GLY A 208 -0.87 -4.32 -14.10
CA GLY A 208 -0.72 -4.18 -15.53
C GLY A 208 -1.98 -3.68 -16.26
N THR A 209 -2.76 -2.79 -15.62
CA THR A 209 -4.01 -2.25 -16.17
C THR A 209 -4.02 -0.73 -16.17
N THR A 210 -4.88 -0.13 -17.01
CA THR A 210 -5.09 1.32 -17.01
C THR A 210 -5.99 1.80 -15.87
N PHE A 211 -6.54 0.89 -15.07
CA PHE A 211 -7.50 1.22 -13.99
C PHE A 211 -6.87 2.01 -12.83
N GLY A 212 -5.53 1.91 -12.64
CA GLY A 212 -4.77 2.68 -11.67
C GLY A 212 -4.30 4.06 -12.16
N ASN A 213 -4.70 4.53 -13.35
CA ASN A 213 -4.26 5.83 -13.85
C ASN A 213 -4.98 7.00 -13.13
N TYR A 214 -4.38 8.19 -13.12
CA TYR A 214 -4.90 9.39 -12.44
C TYR A 214 -6.26 9.88 -12.96
N ASP A 215 -6.66 9.50 -14.18
CA ASP A 215 -7.94 9.83 -14.79
C ASP A 215 -9.09 8.91 -14.38
N GLN A 216 -8.80 7.84 -13.65
CA GLN A 216 -9.78 6.92 -13.10
C GLN A 216 -10.31 7.47 -11.76
N VAL A 217 -11.28 8.37 -11.85
CA VAL A 217 -11.75 9.23 -10.74
C VAL A 217 -12.98 8.70 -10.01
N GLY A 218 -13.44 7.50 -10.29
CA GLY A 218 -14.67 6.90 -9.77
C GLY A 218 -15.79 6.85 -10.80
N GLY A 219 -16.79 6.01 -10.53
CA GLY A 219 -17.94 5.81 -11.38
C GLY A 219 -18.90 7.01 -11.42
N GLU A 220 -19.94 6.92 -12.21
CA GLU A 220 -20.83 8.05 -12.48
C GLU A 220 -21.47 8.62 -11.19
N SER A 221 -21.87 7.77 -10.27
CA SER A 221 -22.49 8.18 -9.00
C SER A 221 -21.50 8.63 -7.92
N ALA A 222 -20.18 8.41 -8.11
CA ALA A 222 -19.15 8.65 -7.11
C ALA A 222 -17.87 9.29 -7.69
N ARG A 223 -18.01 10.19 -8.66
CA ARG A 223 -16.85 10.87 -9.26
C ARG A 223 -16.08 11.68 -8.24
N GLY A 224 -14.76 11.54 -8.26
CA GLY A 224 -13.83 12.16 -7.31
C GLY A 224 -13.46 11.26 -6.13
N THR A 225 -14.18 10.15 -5.88
CA THR A 225 -13.90 9.27 -4.73
C THR A 225 -12.85 8.20 -5.00
N SER A 226 -12.37 8.04 -6.24
CA SER A 226 -11.17 7.28 -6.56
C SER A 226 -10.04 8.23 -6.92
N VAL A 227 -8.94 8.18 -6.17
CA VAL A 227 -7.77 9.05 -6.33
C VAL A 227 -6.54 8.17 -6.51
N ASN A 228 -6.01 8.14 -7.72
CA ASN A 228 -4.80 7.39 -8.04
C ASN A 228 -3.61 8.33 -8.17
N VAL A 229 -2.51 8.02 -7.48
CA VAL A 229 -1.21 8.68 -7.62
C VAL A 229 -0.25 7.67 -8.28
N PRO A 230 -0.26 7.60 -9.63
CA PRO A 230 0.44 6.59 -10.39
C PRO A 230 1.90 6.97 -10.63
N TRP A 231 2.82 6.45 -9.86
CA TRP A 231 4.23 6.75 -10.00
C TRP A 231 4.78 6.29 -11.36
N PRO A 232 5.50 7.15 -12.09
CA PRO A 232 5.91 6.86 -13.46
C PRO A 232 7.10 5.91 -13.55
N CYS A 233 7.83 5.68 -12.46
CA CYS A 233 9.02 4.84 -12.38
C CYS A 233 9.28 4.35 -10.96
N SER A 234 10.27 3.47 -10.80
CA SER A 234 10.84 3.09 -9.51
C SER A 234 11.61 4.24 -8.84
N GLY A 235 12.07 4.03 -7.61
CA GLY A 235 12.94 4.97 -6.89
C GLY A 235 12.22 6.10 -6.17
N MET A 236 10.88 6.09 -6.10
CA MET A 236 10.12 7.06 -5.31
C MET A 236 10.46 6.92 -3.82
N ASP A 237 10.69 8.05 -3.15
CA ASP A 237 11.15 8.11 -1.77
C ASP A 237 10.21 8.92 -0.84
N ASP A 238 10.66 9.18 0.38
CA ASP A 238 9.91 9.95 1.38
C ASP A 238 9.45 11.31 0.86
N GLY A 239 10.29 12.01 0.09
CA GLY A 239 9.98 13.33 -0.44
C GLY A 239 8.81 13.31 -1.42
N ASP A 240 8.76 12.27 -2.25
CA ASP A 240 7.73 12.09 -3.27
C ASP A 240 6.37 11.76 -2.62
N TYR A 241 6.37 10.81 -1.68
CA TYR A 241 5.17 10.41 -0.96
C TYR A 241 4.63 11.55 -0.09
N LEU A 242 5.49 12.24 0.66
CA LEU A 242 5.07 13.36 1.50
C LEU A 242 4.59 14.56 0.67
N HIS A 243 5.15 14.78 -0.51
CA HIS A 243 4.63 15.80 -1.45
C HIS A 243 3.19 15.47 -1.91
N ALA A 244 2.91 14.22 -2.26
CA ALA A 244 1.56 13.78 -2.60
C ALA A 244 0.60 13.96 -1.41
N PHE A 245 1.03 13.60 -0.21
CA PHE A 245 0.24 13.80 1.01
C PHE A 245 -0.12 15.27 1.22
N GLN A 246 0.85 16.17 1.17
CA GLN A 246 0.67 17.59 1.47
C GLN A 246 -0.19 18.31 0.44
N HIS A 247 -0.01 17.99 -0.86
CA HIS A 247 -0.60 18.77 -1.94
C HIS A 247 -1.87 18.17 -2.55
N CYS A 248 -2.13 16.88 -2.32
CA CYS A 248 -3.28 16.19 -2.91
C CYS A 248 -4.09 15.44 -1.86
N ILE A 249 -3.47 14.51 -1.12
CA ILE A 249 -4.18 13.54 -0.29
C ILE A 249 -4.85 14.22 0.92
N MET A 250 -4.10 14.95 1.73
CA MET A 250 -4.62 15.57 2.94
C MET A 250 -5.68 16.66 2.64
N PRO A 251 -5.52 17.53 1.63
CA PRO A 251 -6.59 18.45 1.23
C PRO A 251 -7.91 17.75 0.89
N ILE A 252 -7.88 16.68 0.09
CA ILE A 252 -9.06 15.86 -0.23
C ILE A 252 -9.63 15.19 1.02
N ALA A 253 -8.77 14.61 1.85
CA ALA A 253 -9.16 13.88 3.05
C ALA A 253 -9.87 14.78 4.07
N TYR A 254 -9.39 16.00 4.28
CA TYR A 254 -10.05 16.98 5.15
C TYR A 254 -11.42 17.40 4.60
N GLU A 255 -11.54 17.61 3.29
CA GLU A 255 -12.82 17.96 2.65
C GLU A 255 -13.81 16.80 2.71
N PHE A 256 -13.35 15.56 2.50
CA PHE A 256 -14.18 14.36 2.62
C PHE A 256 -14.66 14.11 4.05
N ALA A 257 -13.85 14.48 5.05
CA ALA A 257 -14.13 14.36 6.48
C ALA A 257 -14.60 12.93 6.88
N PRO A 258 -13.73 11.91 6.81
CA PRO A 258 -14.08 10.54 7.15
C PRO A 258 -14.38 10.35 8.64
N ASP A 259 -15.20 9.35 8.98
CA ASP A 259 -15.42 8.90 10.36
C ASP A 259 -14.38 7.84 10.77
N LEU A 260 -13.80 7.16 9.78
CA LEU A 260 -12.77 6.14 9.95
C LEU A 260 -11.77 6.22 8.79
N VAL A 261 -10.49 6.09 9.09
CA VAL A 261 -9.43 5.90 8.10
C VAL A 261 -8.92 4.47 8.20
N ILE A 262 -8.86 3.77 7.07
CA ILE A 262 -8.24 2.45 6.96
C ILE A 262 -7.07 2.55 5.99
N VAL A 263 -5.93 2.03 6.39
CA VAL A 263 -4.74 1.96 5.53
C VAL A 263 -4.55 0.53 5.06
N SER A 264 -4.65 0.30 3.74
CA SER A 264 -4.09 -0.88 3.09
C SER A 264 -2.57 -0.71 3.08
N ALA A 265 -1.94 -1.33 4.08
CA ALA A 265 -0.56 -1.05 4.44
C ALA A 265 0.39 -2.12 3.89
N GLY A 266 0.66 -2.07 2.57
CA GLY A 266 1.83 -2.73 2.01
C GLY A 266 3.10 -1.99 2.43
N PHE A 267 4.14 -2.74 2.72
CA PHE A 267 5.47 -2.21 2.99
C PHE A 267 6.48 -2.57 1.89
N ASP A 268 5.99 -2.86 0.69
CA ASP A 268 6.79 -3.14 -0.50
C ASP A 268 7.28 -1.88 -1.22
N ALA A 269 6.74 -0.70 -0.91
CA ALA A 269 7.36 0.57 -1.29
C ALA A 269 8.56 0.93 -0.40
N ALA A 270 8.85 0.15 0.65
CA ALA A 270 9.94 0.41 1.57
C ALA A 270 11.32 0.28 0.88
N GLN A 271 12.25 1.11 1.35
CA GLN A 271 13.66 0.92 1.02
C GLN A 271 14.09 -0.52 1.35
N ASP A 272 14.83 -1.14 0.46
CA ASP A 272 15.33 -2.51 0.55
C ASP A 272 14.26 -3.60 0.33
N ASP A 273 13.01 -3.28 -0.05
CA ASP A 273 12.07 -4.31 -0.47
C ASP A 273 12.45 -4.89 -1.84
N MET A 274 12.38 -6.22 -1.94
CA MET A 274 12.87 -6.94 -3.12
C MET A 274 11.98 -6.79 -4.37
N LEU A 275 10.72 -6.36 -4.22
CA LEU A 275 9.76 -6.30 -5.33
C LEU A 275 9.37 -4.87 -5.70
N GLY A 276 9.24 -3.97 -4.75
CA GLY A 276 8.66 -2.66 -4.99
C GLY A 276 9.56 -1.67 -5.71
N GLY A 277 10.88 -1.72 -5.45
CA GLY A 277 11.85 -0.85 -6.08
C GLY A 277 11.67 0.65 -5.79
N CYS A 278 10.96 0.99 -4.71
CA CYS A 278 10.87 2.32 -4.13
C CYS A 278 11.77 2.45 -2.90
N HIS A 279 11.84 3.63 -2.30
CA HIS A 279 12.80 3.92 -1.22
C HIS A 279 12.16 4.65 -0.03
N VAL A 280 10.90 4.33 0.29
CA VAL A 280 10.24 4.91 1.46
C VAL A 280 10.91 4.38 2.72
N SER A 281 11.45 5.30 3.54
CA SER A 281 12.10 4.94 4.79
C SER A 281 11.09 4.65 5.91
N PRO A 282 11.48 3.97 7.00
CA PRO A 282 10.63 3.87 8.18
C PRO A 282 10.18 5.23 8.72
N ALA A 283 11.00 6.30 8.57
CA ALA A 283 10.62 7.65 8.92
C ALA A 283 9.51 8.19 8.00
N GLY A 284 9.57 7.93 6.69
CA GLY A 284 8.51 8.30 5.75
C GLY A 284 7.17 7.69 6.13
N TYR A 285 7.12 6.39 6.42
CA TYR A 285 5.91 5.72 6.91
C TYR A 285 5.39 6.32 8.23
N ALA A 286 6.27 6.65 9.18
CA ALA A 286 5.89 7.31 10.43
C ALA A 286 5.25 8.68 10.17
N HIS A 287 5.82 9.50 9.30
CA HIS A 287 5.29 10.82 8.97
C HIS A 287 3.96 10.76 8.22
N MET A 288 3.77 9.80 7.30
CA MET A 288 2.49 9.55 6.64
C MET A 288 1.42 9.14 7.67
N THR A 289 1.75 8.19 8.55
CA THR A 289 0.86 7.75 9.65
C THR A 289 0.44 8.90 10.54
N HIS A 290 1.39 9.75 10.92
CA HIS A 290 1.11 10.91 11.78
C HIS A 290 0.13 11.89 11.14
N GLN A 291 0.27 12.16 9.83
CA GLN A 291 -0.69 13.01 9.12
C GLN A 291 -2.09 12.39 9.10
N LEU A 292 -2.21 11.07 8.88
CA LEU A 292 -3.50 10.37 8.87
C LEU A 292 -4.17 10.37 10.25
N MET A 293 -3.40 10.36 11.35
CA MET A 293 -3.95 10.46 12.72
C MET A 293 -4.64 11.78 12.99
N ALA A 294 -4.44 12.82 12.18
CA ALA A 294 -5.17 14.08 12.28
C ALA A 294 -6.61 14.00 11.71
N LEU A 295 -6.95 12.95 10.99
CA LEU A 295 -8.26 12.70 10.40
C LEU A 295 -9.13 11.86 11.35
N ALA A 296 -10.44 11.87 11.14
CA ALA A 296 -11.39 10.99 11.82
C ALA A 296 -11.22 10.97 13.36
N GLN A 297 -10.78 12.08 13.97
CA GLN A 297 -10.48 12.18 15.40
C GLN A 297 -9.42 11.16 15.86
N GLY A 298 -8.59 10.66 14.97
CA GLY A 298 -7.57 9.63 15.22
C GLY A 298 -8.07 8.18 15.08
N ASN A 299 -9.31 7.96 14.62
CA ASN A 299 -9.83 6.63 14.31
C ASN A 299 -9.11 6.08 13.07
N LEU A 300 -8.02 5.37 13.29
CA LEU A 300 -7.12 4.88 12.24
C LEU A 300 -6.83 3.39 12.41
N VAL A 301 -7.11 2.62 11.36
CA VAL A 301 -6.75 1.19 11.28
C VAL A 301 -5.68 1.02 10.21
N VAL A 302 -4.63 0.30 10.55
CA VAL A 302 -3.59 -0.12 9.61
C VAL A 302 -3.73 -1.62 9.40
N ALA A 303 -3.94 -2.07 8.17
CA ALA A 303 -4.08 -3.48 7.80
C ALA A 303 -2.93 -3.89 6.87
N LEU A 304 -2.17 -4.91 7.24
CA LEU A 304 -1.03 -5.39 6.46
C LEU A 304 -1.48 -5.92 5.10
N GLU A 305 -0.84 -5.44 4.04
CA GLU A 305 -0.96 -5.97 2.67
C GLU A 305 0.37 -6.57 2.21
N GLY A 306 1.06 -5.98 1.24
CA GLY A 306 2.34 -6.44 0.71
C GLY A 306 3.55 -6.09 1.58
N GLY A 307 4.73 -6.25 0.98
CA GLY A 307 6.03 -6.11 1.62
C GLY A 307 6.70 -7.47 1.88
N TYR A 308 7.91 -7.68 1.34
CA TYR A 308 8.46 -9.03 1.12
C TYR A 308 9.87 -9.22 1.66
N THR A 309 10.58 -8.14 1.97
CA THR A 309 11.85 -8.21 2.69
C THR A 309 11.61 -8.08 4.19
N LEU A 310 11.85 -9.15 4.96
CA LEU A 310 11.45 -9.27 6.37
C LEU A 310 11.98 -8.14 7.26
N ASP A 311 13.22 -7.71 7.05
CA ASP A 311 13.81 -6.59 7.81
C ASP A 311 13.15 -5.25 7.44
N ALA A 312 12.93 -4.99 6.15
CA ALA A 312 12.30 -3.76 5.67
C ALA A 312 10.88 -3.60 6.22
N ILE A 313 10.04 -4.66 6.10
CA ILE A 313 8.66 -4.62 6.63
C ILE A 313 8.63 -4.47 8.15
N SER A 314 9.55 -5.12 8.85
CA SER A 314 9.58 -5.08 10.31
C SER A 314 9.97 -3.71 10.84
N ARG A 315 10.98 -3.06 10.23
CA ARG A 315 11.40 -1.70 10.58
C ARG A 315 10.31 -0.67 10.26
N SER A 316 9.66 -0.80 9.10
CA SER A 316 8.59 0.11 8.69
C SER A 316 7.35 -0.04 9.56
N ALA A 317 6.91 -1.26 9.84
CA ALA A 317 5.81 -1.55 10.74
C ALA A 317 6.08 -1.06 12.18
N LEU A 318 7.32 -1.21 12.67
CA LEU A 318 7.72 -0.69 13.98
C LEU A 318 7.58 0.84 14.04
N ALA A 319 8.01 1.55 13.00
CA ALA A 319 7.90 3.01 12.94
C ALA A 319 6.42 3.46 12.93
N VAL A 320 5.57 2.80 12.15
CA VAL A 320 4.12 3.01 12.13
C VAL A 320 3.52 2.79 13.51
N VAL A 321 3.79 1.65 14.14
CA VAL A 321 3.22 1.31 15.47
C VAL A 321 3.69 2.29 16.55
N ARG A 322 4.95 2.70 16.55
CA ARG A 322 5.43 3.73 17.49
C ARG A 322 4.70 5.05 17.30
N THR A 323 4.43 5.44 16.06
CA THR A 323 3.64 6.65 15.77
C THR A 323 2.21 6.52 16.28
N LEU A 324 1.55 5.38 16.05
CA LEU A 324 0.21 5.08 16.59
C LEU A 324 0.17 5.10 18.12
N LEU A 325 1.28 4.74 18.77
CA LEU A 325 1.45 4.78 20.24
C LEU A 325 1.78 6.18 20.78
N GLY A 326 1.95 7.19 19.89
CA GLY A 326 2.26 8.57 20.26
C GLY A 326 3.74 8.82 20.56
N ASP A 327 4.64 7.94 20.15
CA ASP A 327 6.08 8.18 20.28
C ASP A 327 6.51 9.35 19.36
N PRO A 328 7.59 10.07 19.71
CA PRO A 328 8.13 11.12 18.85
C PRO A 328 8.49 10.62 17.46
N LEU A 329 8.14 11.43 16.45
CA LEU A 329 8.48 11.11 15.07
C LEU A 329 10.01 11.03 14.87
N PRO A 330 10.48 10.01 14.15
CA PRO A 330 11.87 9.97 13.73
C PRO A 330 12.15 11.10 12.74
N PRO A 331 13.37 11.68 12.73
CA PRO A 331 13.74 12.66 11.74
C PRO A 331 13.76 12.03 10.33
N LEU A 332 13.29 12.77 9.35
CA LEU A 332 13.44 12.39 7.95
C LEU A 332 14.92 12.39 7.53
N PRO A 333 15.30 11.57 6.56
CA PRO A 333 16.64 11.59 5.98
C PRO A 333 17.03 13.01 5.52
N ARG A 334 18.32 13.37 5.64
CA ARG A 334 18.78 14.68 5.17
C ARG A 334 18.65 14.77 3.65
N GLY A 335 18.14 15.91 3.18
CA GLY A 335 17.96 16.15 1.74
C GLY A 335 16.69 15.57 1.16
N THR A 336 15.77 15.05 2.01
CA THR A 336 14.43 14.64 1.56
C THR A 336 13.76 15.76 0.77
N ALA A 337 13.50 15.52 -0.51
CA ALA A 337 12.88 16.49 -1.43
C ALA A 337 12.10 15.74 -2.51
N CYS A 338 11.01 16.32 -2.97
CA CYS A 338 10.22 15.75 -4.04
C CYS A 338 10.97 15.76 -5.37
N SER A 339 10.96 14.65 -6.09
CA SER A 339 11.48 14.54 -7.45
C SER A 339 10.60 15.30 -8.45
N LEU A 340 11.18 15.72 -9.58
CA LEU A 340 10.41 16.35 -10.66
C LEU A 340 9.33 15.42 -11.24
N ALA A 341 9.62 14.13 -11.30
CA ALA A 341 8.71 13.11 -11.81
C ALA A 341 7.47 12.98 -10.91
N ALA A 342 7.67 12.93 -9.60
CA ALA A 342 6.58 12.88 -8.62
C ALA A 342 5.78 14.19 -8.60
N ALA A 343 6.44 15.34 -8.63
CA ALA A 343 5.77 16.64 -8.69
C ALA A 343 4.90 16.80 -9.95
N ASP A 344 5.33 16.27 -11.10
CA ASP A 344 4.52 16.25 -12.31
C ASP A 344 3.32 15.31 -12.18
N THR A 345 3.53 14.12 -11.63
CA THR A 345 2.45 13.17 -11.35
C THR A 345 1.40 13.79 -10.43
N VAL A 346 1.79 14.33 -9.30
CA VAL A 346 0.87 14.97 -8.33
C VAL A 346 0.11 16.13 -8.99
N ARG A 347 0.76 16.96 -9.83
CA ARG A 347 0.06 18.01 -10.59
C ARG A 347 -1.03 17.46 -11.53
N ARG A 348 -0.78 16.31 -12.21
CA ARG A 348 -1.77 15.64 -13.06
C ARG A 348 -2.95 15.15 -12.23
N VAL A 349 -2.69 14.50 -11.09
CA VAL A 349 -3.73 14.06 -10.14
C VAL A 349 -4.58 15.26 -9.68
N ILE A 350 -3.95 16.33 -9.22
CA ILE A 350 -4.65 17.54 -8.78
C ILE A 350 -5.57 18.09 -9.90
N ARG A 351 -5.09 18.17 -11.14
CA ARG A 351 -5.92 18.62 -12.27
C ARG A 351 -7.10 17.70 -12.55
N ALA A 352 -6.91 16.39 -12.45
CA ALA A 352 -7.98 15.41 -12.65
C ALA A 352 -9.04 15.47 -11.53
N GLN A 353 -8.61 15.73 -10.30
CA GLN A 353 -9.46 15.75 -9.11
C GLN A 353 -10.08 17.11 -8.78
N ALA A 354 -9.49 18.22 -9.23
CA ALA A 354 -9.97 19.58 -8.96
C ALA A 354 -11.44 19.84 -9.34
N PRO A 355 -12.05 19.23 -10.38
CA PRO A 355 -13.47 19.37 -10.64
C PRO A 355 -14.37 18.92 -9.47
N TYR A 356 -13.90 17.98 -8.64
CA TYR A 356 -14.66 17.30 -7.59
C TYR A 356 -14.37 17.85 -6.19
N TRP A 357 -13.18 18.44 -5.96
CA TRP A 357 -12.69 18.87 -4.65
C TRP A 357 -12.36 20.36 -4.63
N ALA A 358 -13.07 21.13 -3.78
CA ALA A 358 -12.86 22.56 -3.65
C ALA A 358 -11.46 22.91 -3.13
N SER A 359 -10.95 22.11 -2.21
CA SER A 359 -9.61 22.24 -1.63
C SER A 359 -8.50 22.24 -2.70
N LEU A 360 -8.66 21.45 -3.76
CA LEU A 360 -7.68 21.39 -4.85
C LEU A 360 -7.81 22.55 -5.84
N ARG A 361 -9.02 23.10 -6.05
CA ARG A 361 -9.21 24.30 -6.89
C ARG A 361 -8.48 25.50 -6.30
N THR A 362 -8.62 25.71 -5.01
CA THR A 362 -7.90 26.77 -4.30
C THR A 362 -6.38 26.62 -4.43
N ALA A 363 -5.86 25.41 -4.35
CA ALA A 363 -4.44 25.16 -4.55
C ALA A 363 -3.94 25.46 -5.97
N LEU A 364 -4.79 25.29 -6.99
CA LEU A 364 -4.46 25.65 -8.37
C LEU A 364 -4.50 27.17 -8.61
N GLU A 365 -5.43 27.89 -7.94
CA GLU A 365 -5.59 29.34 -8.11
C GLU A 365 -4.56 30.14 -7.30
N TYR A 366 -4.20 29.68 -6.10
CA TYR A 366 -3.34 30.37 -5.15
C TYR A 366 -2.04 29.59 -4.84
N GLY A 367 -1.72 28.56 -5.63
CA GLY A 367 -0.50 27.79 -5.46
C GLY A 367 0.73 28.70 -5.40
N PRO A 368 1.80 28.35 -4.66
CA PRO A 368 2.93 29.25 -4.48
C PRO A 368 3.44 29.68 -5.84
N SER A 369 3.30 30.98 -6.12
CA SER A 369 4.04 31.60 -7.20
C SER A 369 5.48 31.19 -6.99
N VAL A 370 6.05 30.44 -7.94
CA VAL A 370 7.47 30.14 -7.95
C VAL A 370 8.15 31.52 -8.05
N VAL A 371 8.52 32.09 -6.89
CA VAL A 371 9.35 33.28 -6.86
C VAL A 371 10.68 32.80 -7.45
N PRO A 372 11.07 33.33 -8.62
CA PRO A 372 12.36 32.94 -9.18
C PRO A 372 13.44 33.28 -8.16
N THR A 373 14.29 32.33 -7.87
CA THR A 373 15.43 32.42 -6.91
C THR A 373 16.43 33.52 -7.27
N SER A 374 16.17 34.35 -8.28
CA SER A 374 17.01 35.49 -8.69
C SER A 374 16.82 36.74 -7.84
N LEU A 375 15.84 36.80 -6.91
CA LEU A 375 15.63 37.98 -6.06
C LEU A 375 16.18 37.86 -4.63
N ALA A 376 16.74 36.70 -4.24
CA ALA A 376 17.31 36.51 -2.91
C ALA A 376 18.81 36.97 -2.81
N ALA A 377 19.41 37.41 -3.90
CA ALA A 377 20.80 37.83 -3.90
C ALA A 377 21.05 39.35 -3.85
N SER A 378 19.99 40.20 -3.81
CA SER A 378 20.15 41.66 -3.93
C SER A 378 19.77 42.48 -2.69
N THR A 379 19.52 41.88 -1.52
CA THR A 379 19.18 42.64 -0.30
C THR A 379 20.12 42.43 0.90
N LEU A 380 21.36 42.02 0.66
CA LEU A 380 22.41 41.98 1.70
C LEU A 380 23.67 42.74 1.27
N SER A 381 23.49 44.01 0.83
CA SER A 381 24.60 44.97 0.67
C SER A 381 24.11 46.39 0.81
N ALA A 382 23.80 46.80 2.03
CA ALA A 382 23.77 48.21 2.44
C ALA A 382 23.60 48.29 3.95
N ALA A 383 24.67 48.15 4.70
CA ALA A 383 24.93 48.84 5.97
C ALA A 383 26.26 48.32 6.54
N THR A 384 27.36 49.04 6.26
CA THR A 384 28.35 49.52 7.20
C THR A 384 29.51 50.13 6.41
N THR A 385 29.46 51.45 6.24
CA THR A 385 30.64 52.30 6.10
C THR A 385 31.07 52.65 7.51
N ASP A 386 32.36 52.39 7.82
CA ASP A 386 33.28 53.42 8.20
C ASP A 386 34.62 52.83 8.69
N ALA A 387 35.65 53.50 8.20
CA ALA A 387 36.99 53.70 8.81
C ALA A 387 38.12 52.73 8.44
N VAL A 388 38.99 53.25 7.66
CA VAL A 388 40.37 53.74 7.86
C VAL A 388 41.50 52.95 7.20
N HIS A 389 42.14 53.64 6.25
CA HIS A 389 43.56 53.79 5.88
C HIS A 389 44.39 52.63 5.30
N SER A 390 44.80 52.89 4.05
CA SER A 390 46.18 53.19 3.58
C SER A 390 47.11 52.06 3.13
N ALA A 391 47.64 52.34 1.97
CA ALA A 391 48.97 51.97 1.39
C ALA A 391 49.02 50.83 0.38
N ALA A 392 49.09 51.20 -0.82
CA ALA A 392 50.20 51.36 -1.73
C ALA A 392 50.54 50.20 -2.68
N LEU A 393 50.38 50.49 -3.98
CA LEU A 393 51.29 50.30 -5.12
C LEU A 393 51.94 48.90 -5.33
N THR A 394 51.80 48.30 -6.50
CA THR A 394 52.48 48.56 -7.76
C THR A 394 52.12 47.54 -8.83
N HIS A 395 51.94 48.02 -10.05
CA HIS A 395 52.33 47.56 -11.39
C HIS A 395 52.54 46.06 -11.67
N VAL A 396 52.15 45.53 -12.82
CA VAL A 396 52.57 45.74 -14.21
C VAL A 396 51.72 44.90 -15.17
N THR A 397 51.15 45.49 -16.17
CA THR A 397 51.07 45.29 -17.63
C THR A 397 51.12 43.91 -18.27
N ASP A 398 50.25 43.84 -19.22
CA ASP A 398 50.30 43.50 -20.68
C ASP A 398 50.00 42.05 -21.01
N SER A 399 49.34 41.67 -22.05
CA SER A 399 48.83 42.23 -23.31
C SER A 399 48.05 41.14 -24.05
N VAL A 400 46.91 41.50 -24.70
CA VAL A 400 46.61 41.36 -26.15
C VAL A 400 46.65 39.91 -26.74
N THR A 401 45.59 39.37 -27.31
CA THR A 401 45.00 39.57 -28.63
C THR A 401 43.87 38.57 -28.90
N ASP A 402 42.78 39.09 -29.43
CA ASP A 402 41.96 38.74 -30.61
C ASP A 402 41.82 37.29 -31.09
N ALA A 403 40.56 36.83 -31.28
CA ALA A 403 39.88 36.81 -32.57
C ALA A 403 38.61 35.98 -32.62
N ALA A 404 37.59 36.65 -33.08
CA ALA A 404 36.61 36.22 -34.10
C ALA A 404 35.46 35.25 -33.77
N ALA A 405 34.35 35.80 -34.00
CA ALA A 405 32.96 35.35 -34.07
C ALA A 405 32.71 34.14 -35.00
N ALA A 406 31.71 33.30 -34.61
CA ALA A 406 30.74 32.78 -35.56
C ALA A 406 29.44 32.44 -34.82
N GLN A 407 28.39 33.09 -35.23
CA GLN A 407 27.00 32.80 -34.88
C GLN A 407 26.56 31.45 -35.45
N MET A 408 25.83 30.64 -34.69
CA MET A 408 24.69 29.88 -35.24
C MET A 408 23.68 29.55 -34.15
N SER A 409 22.47 30.00 -34.36
CA SER A 409 21.27 29.72 -33.63
C SER A 409 20.85 28.25 -33.79
N THR A 410 20.59 27.54 -32.69
CA THR A 410 19.63 26.42 -32.71
C THR A 410 19.01 26.31 -31.31
N THR A 411 17.70 26.45 -31.29
CA THR A 411 16.82 26.17 -30.13
C THR A 411 16.93 24.72 -29.72
N PRO A 412 17.06 24.35 -28.43
CA PRO A 412 16.95 22.96 -28.01
C PRO A 412 15.49 22.59 -27.82
N SER A 413 15.08 21.60 -28.55
CA SER A 413 13.90 20.77 -28.36
C SER A 413 13.87 20.21 -26.93
N ALA A 414 12.67 20.20 -26.32
CA ALA A 414 12.42 19.59 -25.03
C ALA A 414 12.82 18.12 -25.03
N ALA A 415 13.97 17.80 -24.43
CA ALA A 415 14.36 16.45 -24.16
C ALA A 415 13.59 15.93 -22.93
N SER A 416 12.83 14.86 -23.13
CA SER A 416 12.27 14.06 -22.07
C SER A 416 13.41 13.61 -21.14
N VAL A 417 13.35 14.01 -19.86
CA VAL A 417 14.29 13.50 -18.86
C VAL A 417 13.87 12.06 -18.57
N ALA A 418 14.57 11.12 -19.19
CA ALA A 418 14.47 9.71 -18.86
C ALA A 418 15.00 9.51 -17.42
N CYS A 419 14.27 8.84 -16.57
CA CYS A 419 14.78 8.30 -15.33
C CYS A 419 15.98 7.41 -15.67
N ILE A 420 17.16 7.78 -15.16
CA ILE A 420 18.38 6.97 -15.33
C ILE A 420 18.23 5.79 -14.37
N PRO A 421 18.24 4.54 -14.84
CA PRO A 421 18.29 3.39 -13.94
C PRO A 421 19.65 3.39 -13.24
N THR A 422 19.67 3.42 -11.91
CA THR A 422 20.87 3.18 -11.12
C THR A 422 21.34 1.74 -11.36
N PRO A 423 22.58 1.51 -11.78
CA PRO A 423 23.14 0.18 -11.81
C PRO A 423 23.55 -0.21 -10.39
N GLU A 424 23.13 -1.36 -9.96
CA GLU A 424 23.45 -2.10 -8.74
C GLU A 424 22.27 -2.31 -7.78
N LEU A 425 21.46 -3.26 -8.17
CA LEU A 425 20.92 -4.25 -7.27
C LEU A 425 20.96 -5.55 -8.05
N LEU A 426 21.96 -6.37 -7.78
CA LEU A 426 21.92 -7.80 -8.09
C LEU A 426 20.75 -8.39 -7.29
N LEU A 427 19.55 -8.18 -7.79
CA LEU A 427 18.39 -8.96 -7.41
C LEU A 427 18.80 -10.43 -7.54
N ASP A 428 18.57 -11.20 -6.48
CA ASP A 428 18.63 -12.64 -6.62
C ASP A 428 17.90 -13.00 -7.92
N ALA A 429 18.65 -13.58 -8.85
CA ALA A 429 18.18 -13.86 -10.21
C ALA A 429 16.92 -14.77 -10.21
N ARG A 430 16.56 -15.32 -9.06
CA ARG A 430 15.42 -16.15 -8.77
C ARG A 430 14.17 -15.31 -8.44
N ALA A 431 14.29 -14.33 -7.55
CA ALA A 431 13.20 -13.39 -7.23
C ALA A 431 12.82 -12.54 -8.45
N ALA A 432 13.81 -12.10 -9.24
CA ALA A 432 13.59 -11.38 -10.49
C ALA A 432 12.91 -12.24 -11.57
N ARG A 433 13.12 -13.57 -11.58
CA ARG A 433 12.44 -14.50 -12.50
C ARG A 433 10.99 -14.75 -12.10
N LEU A 434 10.72 -14.91 -10.82
CA LEU A 434 9.36 -15.01 -10.29
C LEU A 434 8.58 -13.72 -10.60
N TRP A 435 9.16 -12.56 -10.31
CA TRP A 435 8.55 -11.27 -10.58
C TRP A 435 8.29 -11.02 -12.07
N LYS A 436 9.24 -11.32 -12.98
CA LYS A 436 9.02 -11.20 -14.42
C LYS A 436 7.91 -12.12 -14.93
N ARG A 437 7.75 -13.32 -14.35
CA ARG A 437 6.63 -14.20 -14.66
C ARG A 437 5.29 -13.56 -14.28
N HIS A 438 5.21 -12.90 -13.12
CA HIS A 438 3.99 -12.25 -12.64
C HIS A 438 3.63 -10.97 -13.40
N GLN A 439 4.61 -10.25 -13.93
CA GLN A 439 4.37 -9.02 -14.69
C GLN A 439 3.88 -9.24 -16.15
N LEU A 440 4.08 -10.42 -16.73
CA LEU A 440 3.83 -10.68 -18.16
C LEU A 440 2.46 -11.31 -18.46
N LEU A 441 1.62 -11.56 -17.45
CA LEU A 441 0.34 -12.24 -17.67
C LEU A 441 -0.81 -11.22 -17.71
N PRO A 442 -1.57 -11.13 -18.80
CA PRO A 442 -2.79 -10.33 -18.85
C PRO A 442 -3.85 -10.95 -17.92
N ILE A 443 -4.61 -10.10 -17.24
CA ILE A 443 -5.75 -10.53 -16.42
C ILE A 443 -6.76 -11.25 -17.33
N PRO A 444 -7.20 -12.48 -17.00
CA PRO A 444 -8.19 -13.19 -17.82
C PRO A 444 -9.50 -12.41 -17.85
N THR A 445 -10.03 -12.15 -19.03
CA THR A 445 -11.39 -11.63 -19.19
C THR A 445 -12.40 -12.72 -18.83
N HIS A 446 -13.57 -12.33 -18.33
CA HIS A 446 -14.69 -13.18 -17.84
C HIS A 446 -15.06 -14.42 -18.69
N ALA A 447 -14.61 -14.51 -19.92
CA ALA A 447 -14.94 -15.60 -20.86
C ALA A 447 -14.19 -16.94 -20.59
N GLY A 448 -13.15 -16.94 -19.77
CA GLY A 448 -12.34 -18.14 -19.48
C GLY A 448 -12.88 -19.05 -18.36
N LEU A 449 -13.75 -18.54 -17.51
CA LEU A 449 -14.20 -19.22 -16.28
C LEU A 449 -15.38 -20.20 -16.48
N GLN A 450 -16.07 -20.17 -17.61
CA GLN A 450 -17.29 -21.00 -17.82
C GLN A 450 -17.06 -22.47 -18.19
N ARG A 451 -15.83 -22.95 -18.32
CA ARG A 451 -15.58 -24.33 -18.80
C ARG A 451 -15.43 -25.42 -17.73
N ASN A 452 -15.39 -25.08 -16.44
CA ASN A 452 -15.17 -26.09 -15.39
C ASN A 452 -16.39 -26.42 -14.49
N GLN A 453 -17.62 -26.06 -14.90
CA GLN A 453 -18.84 -26.35 -14.10
C GLN A 453 -19.45 -27.75 -14.28
N ALA A 454 -18.84 -28.63 -15.02
CA ALA A 454 -19.41 -29.94 -15.26
C ALA A 454 -18.59 -31.07 -14.61
N LEU A 455 -18.61 -31.18 -13.28
CA LEU A 455 -18.29 -32.41 -12.52
C LEU A 455 -18.39 -32.13 -11.02
N CYS A 456 -19.59 -32.24 -10.43
CA CYS A 456 -19.80 -32.68 -9.05
C CYS A 456 -21.29 -32.67 -8.71
N SER A 457 -21.93 -33.80 -8.90
CA SER A 457 -23.18 -34.13 -8.22
C SER A 457 -23.01 -35.53 -7.62
N SER A 458 -22.78 -35.61 -6.32
CA SER A 458 -23.20 -36.73 -5.48
C SER A 458 -23.05 -36.41 -3.99
N SER A 459 -24.15 -36.39 -3.33
CA SER A 459 -24.31 -36.23 -1.88
C SER A 459 -23.74 -37.38 -1.08
N LEU A 460 -23.10 -37.07 0.08
CA LEU A 460 -23.07 -37.98 1.20
C LEU A 460 -22.97 -37.26 2.54
N MET A 461 -23.81 -37.66 3.48
CA MET A 461 -24.01 -37.11 4.82
C MET A 461 -22.89 -37.41 5.80
N LEU A 462 -22.76 -36.51 6.78
CA LEU A 462 -21.85 -36.47 7.93
C LEU A 462 -22.09 -37.55 8.98
N PRO A 463 -21.11 -37.76 9.89
CA PRO A 463 -21.44 -37.63 11.31
C PRO A 463 -20.52 -36.71 12.11
N THR A 464 -21.14 -36.11 13.11
CA THR A 464 -20.64 -35.18 14.10
C THR A 464 -19.71 -35.78 15.16
N THR A 465 -18.81 -34.89 15.65
CA THR A 465 -18.16 -34.85 16.97
C THR A 465 -17.09 -35.88 17.33
N GLN A 466 -16.01 -35.28 17.85
CA GLN A 466 -14.84 -35.82 18.57
C GLN A 466 -13.61 -36.12 17.72
N THR A 467 -12.71 -35.12 17.67
CA THR A 467 -11.25 -35.29 17.88
C THR A 467 -10.54 -33.98 17.57
N LEU A 468 -10.43 -33.11 18.53
CA LEU A 468 -9.54 -31.94 18.46
C LEU A 468 -8.97 -31.60 19.84
N VAL A 469 -8.31 -32.56 20.49
CA VAL A 469 -7.54 -32.29 21.72
C VAL A 469 -6.33 -33.26 21.80
N ILE A 470 -5.48 -33.32 20.84
CA ILE A 470 -4.12 -33.91 21.01
C ILE A 470 -3.23 -33.33 19.89
N PHE A 471 -2.65 -32.17 20.09
CA PHE A 471 -1.41 -31.74 19.40
C PHE A 471 -0.78 -30.48 20.04
N VAL A 472 -0.81 -30.36 21.37
CA VAL A 472 -0.14 -29.26 22.10
C VAL A 472 0.98 -29.78 23.05
N HIS A 473 1.33 -31.03 23.07
CA HIS A 473 2.25 -31.55 24.11
C HIS A 473 3.62 -32.08 23.64
N ASP A 474 3.99 -32.00 22.36
CA ASP A 474 5.27 -32.62 21.90
C ASP A 474 6.29 -31.66 21.29
N LEU A 475 6.20 -30.34 21.54
CA LEU A 475 7.25 -29.40 21.11
C LEU A 475 8.21 -28.92 22.22
N ALA A 476 8.18 -29.58 23.39
CA ALA A 476 9.07 -29.22 24.52
C ALA A 476 10.32 -30.12 24.67
N ASN A 477 10.56 -31.13 23.82
CA ASN A 477 11.65 -32.09 24.00
C ASN A 477 12.59 -32.31 22.79
N LEU A 478 12.86 -31.29 22.00
CA LEU A 478 13.89 -31.37 20.93
C LEU A 478 15.03 -30.36 21.12
N HIS A 479 15.57 -30.32 22.35
CA HIS A 479 16.87 -29.72 22.60
C HIS A 479 17.54 -30.49 23.77
N LYS A 480 18.04 -31.66 23.47
CA LYS A 480 19.15 -32.34 24.16
C LYS A 480 19.47 -33.61 23.33
N ASP A 481 20.44 -33.45 22.45
CA ASP A 481 21.64 -34.24 22.17
C ASP A 481 22.36 -33.66 20.94
#